data_0f54b42f2134ad9ce95609ea45e0c12d
#
_entry.id   0f54b42f2134ad9ce95609ea45e0c12d
#
_cell.length_a   1.000
_cell.length_b   1.000
_cell.length_c   1.000
_cell.angle_alpha   90.00
_cell.angle_beta   90.00
_cell.angle_gamma   90.00
#
_symmetry.space_group_name_H-M   'P 1'
#
loop_
_entity.id
_entity.type
_entity.pdbx_description
1 polymer ?
#
loop_
_entity_poly.entity_id
_entity_poly.type
_entity_poly.pdbx_seq_one_letter_code
_entity_poly.pdbx_strand_id
1 'polypeptide(L)'
;FGTVKRHYTKDTILKYGFDKKKLFYNFDFATSHSTGFYIRNSIFKKIGLFNTKYKCSADYDVYYKLLIIYNLIGSSTEKHELIGEVSPGGFSSTISPFEHIIEEIKIRIDNGQNKFFIFLIFLNALLKYFYKKFQFN
;
A
#
# COMPACT_ATOMS: atom_id res chain seq x y z
N PHE A 1 -10.60 5.71 6.05
CA PHE A 1 -9.13 5.89 6.06
C PHE A 1 -8.80 7.10 6.93
N GLY A 2 -7.97 6.93 7.94
CA GLY A 2 -7.64 7.98 8.87
C GLY A 2 -6.24 8.55 8.67
N THR A 3 -6.04 9.78 9.12
CA THR A 3 -4.74 10.45 9.08
C THR A 3 -3.78 9.81 10.07
N VAL A 4 -2.59 9.46 9.60
CA VAL A 4 -1.53 8.84 10.41
C VAL A 4 -0.26 9.67 10.32
N LYS A 5 0.34 9.92 11.47
CA LYS A 5 1.66 10.54 11.58
C LYS A 5 2.72 9.45 11.55
N ARG A 6 3.57 9.47 10.56
CA ARG A 6 4.65 8.49 10.40
C ARG A 6 6.00 9.12 10.71
N HIS A 7 6.67 8.55 11.68
CA HIS A 7 8.01 8.92 12.06
C HIS A 7 9.04 8.15 11.24
N TYR A 8 10.00 8.86 10.69
CA TYR A 8 11.20 8.31 10.08
C TYR A 8 12.41 8.71 10.93
N THR A 9 13.56 8.15 10.69
CA THR A 9 14.78 8.45 11.46
C THR A 9 15.18 9.93 11.43
N LYS A 10 14.86 10.65 10.35
CA LYS A 10 15.21 12.07 10.18
C LYS A 10 14.00 12.99 10.07
N ASP A 11 12.84 12.45 9.70
CA ASP A 11 11.66 13.25 9.35
C ASP A 11 10.39 12.67 9.94
N THR A 12 9.37 13.52 10.04
CA THR A 12 8.00 13.12 10.38
C THR A 12 7.05 13.59 9.30
N ILE A 13 6.24 12.68 8.77
CA ILE A 13 5.32 12.96 7.67
C ILE A 13 3.89 12.59 8.07
N LEU A 14 2.94 13.48 7.76
CA LEU A 14 1.52 13.15 7.83
C LEU A 14 1.10 12.41 6.57
N LYS A 15 0.53 11.23 6.76
CA LYS A 15 -0.10 10.43 5.71
C LYS A 15 -1.62 10.50 5.89
N TYR A 16 -2.34 10.92 4.87
CA TYR A 16 -3.79 11.08 4.92
C TYR A 16 -4.44 10.73 3.59
N GLY A 17 -5.75 10.48 3.65
CA GLY A 17 -6.54 10.13 2.48
C GLY A 17 -6.26 8.75 1.90
N PHE A 18 -6.85 8.49 0.75
CA PHE A 18 -6.54 7.32 -0.07
C PHE A 18 -6.57 7.70 -1.56
N ASP A 19 -5.83 6.97 -2.36
CA ASP A 19 -5.76 7.17 -3.80
C ASP A 19 -5.75 5.82 -4.54
N LYS A 20 -6.91 5.50 -5.10
CA LYS A 20 -7.09 4.27 -5.88
C LYS A 20 -6.19 4.21 -7.12
N LYS A 21 -5.89 5.37 -7.73
CA LYS A 21 -5.03 5.43 -8.92
C LYS A 21 -3.59 5.05 -8.57
N LYS A 22 -3.09 5.48 -7.41
CA LYS A 22 -1.76 5.07 -6.92
C LYS A 22 -1.67 3.57 -6.76
N LEU A 23 -2.69 2.95 -6.16
CA LEU A 23 -2.74 1.50 -6.02
C LEU A 23 -2.79 0.78 -7.36
N PHE A 24 -3.52 1.30 -8.35
CA PHE A 24 -3.70 0.62 -9.63
C PHE A 24 -2.52 0.82 -10.60
N TYR A 25 -2.02 2.05 -10.73
CA TYR A 25 -0.99 2.42 -11.71
C TYR A 25 0.44 2.44 -11.17
N ASN A 26 0.63 2.26 -9.87
CA ASN A 26 1.95 2.20 -9.24
C ASN A 26 1.96 1.11 -8.17
N PHE A 27 3.14 0.82 -7.61
CA PHE A 27 3.28 0.00 -6.39
C PHE A 27 3.22 0.89 -5.14
N ASP A 28 2.26 1.80 -5.11
CA ASP A 28 2.06 2.69 -3.97
C ASP A 28 0.85 2.24 -3.14
N PHE A 29 0.92 2.52 -1.86
CA PHE A 29 -0.18 2.24 -0.95
C PHE A 29 -1.37 3.15 -1.24
N ALA A 30 -2.56 2.58 -1.29
CA ALA A 30 -3.78 3.33 -1.59
C ALA A 30 -4.25 4.22 -0.44
N THR A 31 -3.72 4.01 0.75
CA THR A 31 -4.15 4.69 1.99
C THR A 31 -2.98 5.38 2.68
N SER A 32 -3.30 6.08 3.75
CA SER A 32 -2.27 6.70 4.60
C SER A 32 -1.30 5.66 5.20
N HIS A 33 -1.85 4.60 5.80
CA HIS A 33 -1.12 3.47 6.40
C HIS A 33 -2.13 2.43 6.89
N SER A 34 -1.73 1.16 7.06
CA SER A 34 -2.60 0.10 7.60
C SER A 34 -3.15 0.45 8.99
N THR A 35 -2.39 1.15 9.83
CA THR A 35 -2.85 1.67 11.13
C THR A 35 -4.05 2.61 11.02
N GLY A 36 -4.15 3.36 9.91
CA GLY A 36 -5.25 4.29 9.64
C GLY A 36 -6.40 3.66 8.85
N PHE A 37 -6.46 2.35 8.74
CA PHE A 37 -7.45 1.68 7.92
C PHE A 37 -8.53 0.99 8.75
N TYR A 38 -9.78 1.34 8.49
CA TYR A 38 -10.95 0.73 9.11
C TYR A 38 -11.85 0.13 8.05
N ILE A 39 -12.29 -1.11 8.28
CA ILE A 39 -13.19 -1.84 7.39
C ILE A 39 -14.34 -2.42 8.20
N ARG A 40 -15.54 -2.41 7.64
CA ARG A 40 -16.67 -3.12 8.23
C ARG A 40 -16.39 -4.62 8.23
N ASN A 41 -16.60 -5.28 9.37
CA ASN A 41 -16.34 -6.71 9.54
C ASN A 41 -17.08 -7.58 8.49
N SER A 42 -18.30 -7.20 8.12
CA SER A 42 -19.08 -7.88 7.07
C SER A 42 -18.39 -7.83 5.70
N ILE A 43 -17.79 -6.70 5.36
CA ILE A 43 -17.03 -6.53 4.12
C ILE A 43 -15.74 -7.33 4.18
N PHE A 44 -15.02 -7.26 5.31
CA PHE A 44 -13.77 -8.00 5.51
C PHE A 44 -13.96 -9.51 5.37
N LYS A 45 -15.04 -10.04 5.95
CA LYS A 45 -15.40 -11.46 5.77
C LYS A 45 -15.75 -11.81 4.32
N LYS A 46 -16.45 -10.91 3.61
CA LYS A 46 -16.85 -11.12 2.22
C LYS A 46 -15.67 -11.18 1.25
N ILE A 47 -14.65 -10.34 1.44
CA ILE A 47 -13.49 -10.28 0.54
C ILE A 47 -12.43 -11.34 0.86
N GLY A 48 -12.61 -12.09 1.93
CA GLY A 48 -11.59 -12.99 2.52
C GLY A 48 -10.66 -12.23 3.44
N LEU A 49 -10.32 -12.84 4.57
CA LEU A 49 -9.43 -12.30 5.59
C LEU A 49 -8.01 -12.05 5.04
N PHE A 50 -7.09 -11.65 5.91
CA PHE A 50 -5.68 -11.55 5.53
C PHE A 50 -5.17 -12.89 4.97
N ASN A 51 -4.58 -12.84 3.80
CA ASN A 51 -3.99 -14.01 3.17
C ASN A 51 -2.58 -14.24 3.73
N THR A 52 -2.44 -15.28 4.54
CA THR A 52 -1.18 -15.64 5.20
C THR A 52 -0.07 -16.11 4.26
N LYS A 53 -0.38 -16.30 2.98
CA LYS A 53 0.60 -16.56 1.91
C LYS A 53 1.55 -15.37 1.73
N TYR A 54 1.08 -14.16 2.03
CA TYR A 54 1.86 -12.92 1.92
C TYR A 54 2.46 -12.55 3.28
N LYS A 55 3.78 -12.42 3.32
CA LYS A 55 4.51 -12.17 4.58
C LYS A 55 4.48 -10.72 5.03
N CYS A 56 4.62 -9.80 4.07
CA CYS A 56 4.74 -8.37 4.38
C CYS A 56 3.65 -7.49 3.76
N SER A 57 2.93 -7.98 2.76
CA SER A 57 1.96 -7.20 1.97
C SER A 57 0.53 -7.76 2.05
N ALA A 58 0.19 -8.50 3.12
CA ALA A 58 -1.17 -9.04 3.29
C ALA A 58 -2.24 -7.94 3.39
N ASP A 59 -1.90 -6.78 3.95
CA ASP A 59 -2.74 -5.59 3.98
C ASP A 59 -2.92 -4.98 2.56
N TYR A 60 -1.88 -5.01 1.74
CA TYR A 60 -1.96 -4.59 0.34
C TYR A 60 -2.94 -5.48 -0.45
N ASP A 61 -2.96 -6.81 -0.24
CA ASP A 61 -3.94 -7.73 -0.86
C ASP A 61 -5.38 -7.34 -0.49
N VAL A 62 -5.63 -7.03 0.77
CA VAL A 62 -6.94 -6.55 1.24
C VAL A 62 -7.34 -5.26 0.54
N TYR A 63 -6.44 -4.27 0.44
CA TYR A 63 -6.74 -3.01 -0.25
C TYR A 63 -6.97 -3.21 -1.75
N TYR A 64 -6.16 -4.07 -2.38
CA TYR A 64 -6.31 -4.38 -3.79
C TYR A 64 -7.69 -4.99 -4.08
N LYS A 65 -8.10 -5.97 -3.29
CA LYS A 65 -9.44 -6.56 -3.38
C LYS A 65 -10.53 -5.52 -3.18
N LEU A 66 -10.49 -4.77 -2.08
CA LEU A 66 -11.51 -3.76 -1.77
C LEU A 66 -11.68 -2.73 -2.88
N LEU A 67 -10.58 -2.11 -3.27
CA LEU A 67 -10.60 -0.91 -4.11
C LEU A 67 -10.60 -1.24 -5.61
N ILE A 68 -9.94 -2.33 -6.02
CA ILE A 68 -9.79 -2.69 -7.42
C ILE A 68 -10.79 -3.76 -7.83
N ILE A 69 -10.83 -4.90 -7.12
CA ILE A 69 -11.68 -6.03 -7.52
C ILE A 69 -13.14 -5.75 -7.20
N TYR A 70 -13.43 -5.36 -5.96
CA TYR A 70 -14.82 -5.09 -5.52
C TYR A 70 -15.26 -3.64 -5.79
N ASN A 71 -14.35 -2.78 -6.25
CA ASN A 71 -14.62 -1.38 -6.58
C ASN A 71 -15.35 -0.59 -5.48
N LEU A 72 -15.04 -0.88 -4.23
CA LEU A 72 -15.69 -0.24 -3.09
C LEU A 72 -15.20 1.20 -2.94
N ILE A 73 -16.08 2.05 -2.44
CA ILE A 73 -15.78 3.44 -2.14
C ILE A 73 -15.48 3.56 -0.65
N GLY A 74 -14.38 4.21 -0.32
CA GLY A 74 -14.03 4.59 1.05
C GLY A 74 -14.18 6.08 1.29
N SER A 75 -14.18 6.47 2.56
CA SER A 75 -14.08 7.85 2.99
C SER A 75 -12.82 8.06 3.82
N SER A 76 -12.34 9.29 3.87
CA SER A 76 -11.16 9.66 4.66
C SER A 76 -11.56 10.65 5.75
N THR A 77 -10.83 10.61 6.87
CA THR A 77 -10.87 11.71 7.84
C THR A 77 -10.23 12.95 7.25
N GLU A 78 -10.49 14.11 7.86
CA GLU A 78 -9.80 15.34 7.55
C GLU A 78 -8.30 15.23 7.89
N LYS A 79 -7.46 16.01 7.21
CA LYS A 79 -6.00 15.95 7.40
C LYS A 79 -5.57 16.19 8.85
N HIS A 80 -6.31 17.02 9.59
CA HIS A 80 -6.01 17.35 10.97
C HIS A 80 -6.54 16.34 11.99
N GLU A 81 -7.40 15.42 11.59
CA GLU A 81 -7.95 14.37 12.45
C GLU A 81 -6.96 13.20 12.55
N LEU A 82 -5.97 13.37 13.40
CA LEU A 82 -4.94 12.35 13.64
C LEU A 82 -5.55 11.17 14.41
N ILE A 83 -5.46 9.96 13.84
CA ILE A 83 -5.98 8.75 14.47
C ILE A 83 -4.88 7.80 14.95
N GLY A 84 -3.64 8.05 14.63
CA GLY A 84 -2.53 7.23 15.10
C GLY A 84 -1.16 7.74 14.68
N GLU A 85 -0.16 7.22 15.37
CA GLU A 85 1.24 7.47 15.06
C GLU A 85 1.95 6.14 14.79
N VAL A 86 2.91 6.14 13.88
CA VAL A 86 3.70 4.96 13.50
C VAL A 86 5.17 5.28 13.64
N SER A 87 5.83 4.52 14.52
CA SER A 87 7.28 4.57 14.71
C SER A 87 8.01 3.64 13.74
N PRO A 88 9.29 3.91 13.42
CA PRO A 88 10.11 2.98 12.67
C PRO A 88 10.39 1.70 13.46
N GLY A 89 10.76 0.60 12.78
CA GLY A 89 11.20 -0.64 13.43
C GLY A 89 10.18 -1.78 13.42
N GLY A 90 9.04 -1.65 12.74
CA GLY A 90 8.12 -2.76 12.53
C GLY A 90 8.67 -3.83 11.58
N PHE A 91 8.03 -5.00 11.52
CA PHE A 91 8.43 -6.13 10.67
C PHE A 91 8.70 -5.73 9.21
N SER A 92 7.83 -4.89 8.63
CA SER A 92 8.00 -4.41 7.25
C SER A 92 9.29 -3.60 7.02
N SER A 93 9.91 -3.05 8.07
CA SER A 93 11.19 -2.35 7.95
C SER A 93 12.40 -3.29 7.85
N THR A 94 12.24 -4.57 8.16
CA THR A 94 13.27 -5.61 8.02
C THR A 94 13.27 -6.24 6.63
N ILE A 95 12.24 -5.98 5.84
CA ILE A 95 12.04 -6.52 4.50
C ILE A 95 12.59 -5.53 3.46
N SER A 96 13.31 -6.03 2.48
CA SER A 96 13.84 -5.17 1.43
C SER A 96 12.73 -4.55 0.56
N PRO A 97 12.90 -3.33 0.03
CA PRO A 97 11.92 -2.74 -0.90
C PRO A 97 11.64 -3.62 -2.12
N PHE A 98 12.63 -4.39 -2.55
CA PHE A 98 12.48 -5.30 -3.68
C PHE A 98 11.57 -6.49 -3.34
N GLU A 99 11.70 -7.07 -2.14
CA GLU A 99 10.82 -8.15 -1.68
C GLU A 99 9.36 -7.67 -1.58
N HIS A 100 9.13 -6.45 -1.09
CA HIS A 100 7.80 -5.83 -1.10
C HIS A 100 7.21 -5.78 -2.52
N ILE A 101 7.96 -5.24 -3.48
CA ILE A 101 7.51 -5.14 -4.87
C ILE A 101 7.20 -6.52 -5.46
N ILE A 102 8.03 -7.53 -5.21
CA ILE A 102 7.79 -8.89 -5.70
C ILE A 102 6.51 -9.48 -5.09
N GLU A 103 6.25 -9.25 -3.81
CA GLU A 103 5.02 -9.73 -3.18
C GLU A 103 3.78 -9.01 -3.71
N GLU A 104 3.85 -7.70 -3.93
CA GLU A 104 2.79 -6.91 -4.56
C GLU A 104 2.52 -7.34 -6.01
N ILE A 105 3.56 -7.70 -6.79
CA ILE A 105 3.41 -8.29 -8.12
C ILE A 105 2.63 -9.60 -8.04
N LYS A 106 2.98 -10.49 -7.10
CA LYS A 106 2.26 -11.76 -6.89
C LYS A 106 0.80 -11.52 -6.54
N ILE A 107 0.52 -10.58 -5.63
CA ILE A 107 -0.84 -10.20 -5.25
C ILE A 107 -1.65 -9.77 -6.49
N ARG A 108 -1.09 -8.94 -7.33
CA ARG A 108 -1.75 -8.44 -8.54
C ARG A 108 -2.03 -9.56 -9.54
N ILE A 109 -1.07 -10.48 -9.74
CA ILE A 109 -1.24 -11.67 -10.59
C ILE A 109 -2.34 -12.58 -10.05
N ASP A 110 -2.31 -12.87 -8.74
CA ASP A 110 -3.28 -13.75 -8.08
C ASP A 110 -4.70 -13.15 -8.10
N ASN A 111 -4.81 -11.82 -8.15
CA ASN A 111 -6.07 -11.09 -8.30
C ASN A 111 -6.43 -10.78 -9.78
N GLY A 112 -5.78 -11.41 -10.75
CA GLY A 112 -6.17 -11.38 -12.17
C GLY A 112 -5.77 -10.13 -12.94
N GLN A 113 -4.87 -9.29 -12.44
CA GLN A 113 -4.39 -8.15 -13.22
C GLN A 113 -3.56 -8.63 -14.42
N ASN A 114 -3.71 -7.94 -15.55
CA ASN A 114 -2.97 -8.25 -16.78
C ASN A 114 -1.45 -8.19 -16.56
N LYS A 115 -0.74 -9.27 -16.86
CA LYS A 115 0.70 -9.42 -16.62
C LYS A 115 1.54 -8.41 -17.39
N PHE A 116 1.14 -8.07 -18.61
CA PHE A 116 1.83 -7.04 -19.40
C PHE A 116 1.71 -5.66 -18.77
N PHE A 117 0.53 -5.34 -18.24
CA PHE A 117 0.33 -4.09 -17.50
C PHE A 117 1.16 -4.04 -16.21
N ILE A 118 1.24 -5.16 -15.46
CA ILE A 118 2.10 -5.26 -14.27
C ILE A 118 3.57 -5.03 -14.64
N PHE A 119 4.02 -5.62 -15.76
CA PHE A 119 5.38 -5.40 -16.26
C PHE A 119 5.67 -3.91 -16.55
N LEU A 120 4.73 -3.20 -17.17
CA LEU A 120 4.89 -1.75 -17.42
C LEU A 120 4.97 -0.94 -16.12
N ILE A 121 4.14 -1.27 -15.13
CA ILE A 121 4.19 -0.62 -13.80
C ILE A 121 5.54 -0.90 -13.13
N PHE A 122 6.02 -2.14 -13.19
CA PHE A 122 7.31 -2.53 -12.62
C PHE A 122 8.48 -1.77 -13.30
N LEU A 123 8.47 -1.69 -14.62
CA LEU A 123 9.48 -0.93 -15.37
C LEU A 123 9.49 0.56 -14.96
N ASN A 124 8.31 1.16 -14.84
CA ASN A 124 8.18 2.54 -14.37
C ASN A 124 8.71 2.71 -12.92
N ALA A 125 8.46 1.75 -12.04
CA ALA A 125 8.99 1.77 -10.67
C ALA A 125 10.52 1.69 -10.65
N LEU A 126 11.11 0.84 -11.47
CA LEU A 126 12.56 0.74 -11.63
C LEU A 126 13.17 2.04 -12.15
N LEU A 127 12.59 2.64 -13.19
CA LEU A 127 13.06 3.91 -13.74
C LEU A 127 13.04 5.01 -12.68
N LYS A 128 11.96 5.13 -11.91
CA LYS A 128 11.86 6.08 -10.79
C LYS A 128 12.92 5.83 -9.71
N TYR A 129 13.19 4.56 -9.39
CA TYR A 129 14.22 4.18 -8.42
C TYR A 129 15.61 4.62 -8.87
N PHE A 130 15.98 4.32 -10.11
CA PHE A 130 17.28 4.73 -10.66
C PHE A 130 17.40 6.25 -10.77
N TYR A 131 16.34 6.94 -11.26
CA TYR A 131 16.34 8.39 -11.34
C TYR A 131 16.62 9.05 -9.98
N LYS A 132 15.95 8.62 -8.93
CA LYS A 132 16.21 9.12 -7.57
C LYS A 132 17.64 8.86 -7.11
N LYS A 133 18.17 7.66 -7.38
CA LYS A 133 19.54 7.32 -6.99
C LYS A 133 20.58 8.21 -7.65
N PHE A 134 20.38 8.60 -8.91
CA PHE A 134 21.29 9.51 -9.64
C PHE A 134 21.18 10.98 -9.23
N GLN A 135 20.08 11.42 -8.62
CA GLN A 135 19.93 12.80 -8.13
C GLN A 135 20.57 13.03 -6.76
N PHE A 136 20.84 11.99 -5.99
CA PHE A 136 21.37 12.07 -4.63
C PHE A 136 22.83 11.56 -4.50
N ASN A 137 23.49 11.27 -5.60
CA ASN A 137 24.94 11.10 -5.71
C ASN A 137 25.57 12.31 -6.42
#